data_36a5c7dac4603bb150051198c46f6888
#
_entry.id   36a5c7dac4603bb150051198c46f6888
#
_cell.length_a   1.000
_cell.length_b   1.000
_cell.length_c   1.000
_cell.angle_alpha   90.00
_cell.angle_beta   90.00
_cell.angle_gamma   90.00
#
_symmetry.space_group_name_H-M   'P 1'
#
loop_
_entity.id
_entity.type
_entity.pdbx_description
1 polymer ?
#
loop_
_entity_poly.entity_id
_entity_poly.type
_entity_poly.pdbx_seq_one_letter_code
_entity_poly.pdbx_strand_id
1 'polypeptide(L)'
;SPERITVIPYGAEDIRSADTAPVTALGLEPGRYLSVIARAEPENSLLEIVEGFSRKPRGMKLAVLGKYEDSNAYHQAVKAAAGNEVMFLGAIYDKKVVQALRFHSAAYVHGHQVGGTNPSLVEALGAGNAVIAHDNRFNRWVAGPGAAFFDGAAGFATQLDAILADPTRLDSMRKASRERFLAEFQWEKILSEYETLLLKYQK
;
A
#
# COMPACT_ATOMS: atom_id res chain seq x y z
N SER A 1 1.12 -12.01 31.22
CA SER A 1 2.57 -11.76 31.13
C SER A 1 2.95 -11.65 29.65
N PRO A 2 3.80 -10.71 29.24
CA PRO A 2 4.30 -10.56 27.88
C PRO A 2 4.91 -11.85 27.30
N GLU A 3 5.49 -12.67 28.16
CA GLU A 3 6.10 -13.97 27.82
C GLU A 3 5.10 -15.02 27.26
N ARG A 4 3.79 -14.76 27.38
CA ARG A 4 2.73 -15.61 26.85
C ARG A 4 2.15 -15.12 25.52
N ILE A 5 2.69 -14.04 24.97
CA ILE A 5 2.26 -13.44 23.72
C ILE A 5 3.30 -13.69 22.65
N THR A 6 2.92 -14.38 21.59
CA THR A 6 3.73 -14.53 20.38
C THR A 6 3.06 -13.76 19.25
N VAL A 7 3.77 -12.85 18.62
CA VAL A 7 3.28 -12.09 17.47
C VAL A 7 3.83 -12.74 16.20
N ILE A 8 2.92 -13.28 15.39
CA ILE A 8 3.23 -13.84 14.06
C ILE A 8 2.51 -12.96 13.04
N PRO A 9 3.23 -12.33 12.10
CA PRO A 9 2.63 -11.43 11.12
C PRO A 9 1.85 -12.18 10.03
N TYR A 10 1.19 -11.43 9.14
CA TYR A 10 0.66 -11.99 7.89
C TYR A 10 1.78 -12.22 6.89
N GLY A 11 1.64 -13.29 6.07
CA GLY A 11 2.41 -13.47 4.87
C GLY A 11 1.72 -12.90 3.63
N ALA A 12 2.45 -12.79 2.53
CA ALA A 12 1.88 -12.48 1.24
C ALA A 12 2.53 -13.30 0.12
N GLU A 13 2.00 -13.16 -1.09
CA GLU A 13 2.58 -13.80 -2.28
C GLU A 13 3.76 -12.99 -2.82
N ASP A 14 4.73 -13.72 -3.32
CA ASP A 14 5.87 -13.18 -4.04
C ASP A 14 5.47 -12.91 -5.50
N ILE A 15 5.14 -11.67 -5.82
CA ILE A 15 4.71 -11.26 -7.16
C ILE A 15 5.94 -10.78 -7.94
N ARG A 16 6.46 -11.63 -8.83
CA ARG A 16 7.65 -11.33 -9.65
C ARG A 16 7.31 -10.85 -11.05
N SER A 17 6.10 -11.08 -11.50
CA SER A 17 5.59 -10.65 -12.80
C SER A 17 4.08 -10.55 -12.75
N ALA A 18 3.52 -9.68 -13.58
CA ALA A 18 2.08 -9.58 -13.81
C ALA A 18 1.83 -9.13 -15.25
N ASP A 19 0.69 -9.55 -15.82
CA ASP A 19 0.24 -9.08 -17.13
C ASP A 19 -0.13 -7.58 -17.04
N THR A 20 0.17 -6.83 -18.11
CA THR A 20 -0.17 -5.41 -18.21
C THR A 20 -1.62 -5.20 -18.66
N ALA A 21 -2.24 -6.18 -19.34
CA ALA A 21 -3.58 -6.06 -19.90
C ALA A 21 -4.66 -5.62 -18.87
N PRO A 22 -4.70 -6.15 -17.63
CA PRO A 22 -5.65 -5.69 -16.64
C PRO A 22 -5.50 -4.19 -16.28
N VAL A 23 -4.25 -3.69 -16.25
CA VAL A 23 -3.94 -2.30 -15.92
C VAL A 23 -4.35 -1.37 -17.06
N THR A 24 -4.02 -1.73 -18.30
CA THR A 24 -4.38 -0.95 -19.49
C THR A 24 -5.89 -0.94 -19.75
N ALA A 25 -6.60 -2.03 -19.44
CA ALA A 25 -8.07 -2.09 -19.51
C ALA A 25 -8.76 -1.12 -18.53
N LEU A 26 -8.08 -0.75 -17.44
CA LEU A 26 -8.55 0.27 -16.49
C LEU A 26 -8.16 1.71 -16.90
N GLY A 27 -7.53 1.89 -18.07
CA GLY A 27 -7.07 3.20 -18.54
C GLY A 27 -5.81 3.71 -17.82
N LEU A 28 -5.03 2.81 -17.21
CA LEU A 28 -3.77 3.12 -16.55
C LEU A 28 -2.59 2.69 -17.42
N GLU A 29 -1.49 3.42 -17.28
CA GLU A 29 -0.22 3.10 -17.91
C GLU A 29 0.77 2.54 -16.87
N PRO A 30 1.40 1.37 -17.12
CA PRO A 30 2.39 0.80 -16.22
C PRO A 30 3.50 1.78 -15.83
N GLY A 31 3.77 1.90 -14.55
CA GLY A 31 4.78 2.83 -14.03
C GLY A 31 4.34 4.30 -13.97
N ARG A 32 3.15 4.65 -14.47
CA ARG A 32 2.64 6.02 -14.52
C ARG A 32 1.45 6.28 -13.60
N TYR A 33 1.32 5.51 -12.54
CA TYR A 33 0.31 5.72 -11.50
C TYR A 33 0.82 5.29 -10.13
N LEU A 34 0.21 5.87 -9.10
CA LEU A 34 0.27 5.39 -7.72
C LEU A 34 -0.98 4.56 -7.43
N SER A 35 -0.89 3.55 -6.58
CA SER A 35 -2.04 2.76 -6.14
C SER A 35 -2.33 2.94 -4.66
N VAL A 36 -3.62 3.03 -4.32
CA VAL A 36 -4.16 3.01 -2.96
C VAL A 36 -5.25 1.95 -2.90
N ILE A 37 -5.14 0.99 -1.98
CA ILE A 37 -6.13 -0.08 -1.83
C ILE A 37 -6.58 -0.11 -0.38
N ALA A 38 -7.75 0.47 -0.11
CA ALA A 38 -8.29 0.57 1.24
C ALA A 38 -9.82 0.73 1.21
N ARG A 39 -10.47 0.43 2.33
CA ARG A 39 -11.84 0.88 2.57
C ARG A 39 -11.84 2.40 2.69
N ALA A 40 -12.91 3.03 2.21
CA ALA A 40 -13.05 4.49 2.27
C ALA A 40 -13.47 4.96 3.68
N GLU A 41 -12.60 4.73 4.67
CA GLU A 41 -12.81 5.08 6.07
C GLU A 41 -11.79 6.15 6.52
N PRO A 42 -12.16 7.06 7.43
CA PRO A 42 -11.26 8.13 7.88
C PRO A 42 -9.91 7.63 8.40
N GLU A 43 -9.89 6.50 9.12
CA GLU A 43 -8.66 5.90 9.62
C GLU A 43 -7.71 5.38 8.54
N ASN A 44 -8.13 5.40 7.28
CA ASN A 44 -7.30 5.04 6.14
C ASN A 44 -6.75 6.26 5.37
N SER A 45 -6.91 7.46 5.91
CA SER A 45 -6.34 8.74 5.42
C SER A 45 -6.56 9.02 3.93
N LEU A 46 -7.68 8.51 3.35
CA LEU A 46 -7.91 8.69 1.91
C LEU A 46 -8.12 10.16 1.54
N LEU A 47 -8.75 10.94 2.42
CA LEU A 47 -8.94 12.38 2.19
C LEU A 47 -7.59 13.09 2.09
N GLU A 48 -6.70 12.85 3.04
CA GLU A 48 -5.37 13.45 3.10
C GLU A 48 -4.49 13.05 1.91
N ILE A 49 -4.60 11.78 1.48
CA ILE A 49 -3.88 11.28 0.30
C ILE A 49 -4.40 11.96 -0.97
N VAL A 50 -5.71 12.01 -1.16
CA VAL A 50 -6.32 12.61 -2.34
C VAL A 50 -6.09 14.12 -2.39
N GLU A 51 -6.26 14.84 -1.27
CA GLU A 51 -5.93 16.27 -1.16
C GLU A 51 -4.45 16.54 -1.46
N GLY A 52 -3.55 15.80 -0.83
CA GLY A 52 -2.12 15.98 -1.02
C GLY A 52 -1.67 15.67 -2.45
N PHE A 53 -2.23 14.65 -3.07
CA PHE A 53 -1.98 14.31 -4.46
C PHE A 53 -2.50 15.40 -5.41
N SER A 54 -3.68 15.93 -5.15
CA SER A 54 -4.40 16.88 -6.02
C SER A 54 -3.91 18.33 -5.94
N ARG A 55 -2.95 18.65 -5.04
CA ARG A 55 -2.43 20.02 -4.87
C ARG A 55 -1.81 20.62 -6.14
N LYS A 56 -1.33 19.78 -7.04
CA LYS A 56 -0.79 20.18 -8.35
C LYS A 56 -0.87 19.02 -9.34
N PRO A 57 -0.85 19.29 -10.66
CA PRO A 57 -0.68 18.25 -11.66
C PRO A 57 0.64 17.50 -11.46
N ARG A 58 0.63 16.18 -11.61
CA ARG A 58 1.81 15.33 -11.42
C ARG A 58 2.22 14.56 -12.68
N GLY A 59 1.39 14.64 -13.74
CA GLY A 59 1.61 13.91 -14.98
C GLY A 59 1.48 12.39 -14.81
N MET A 60 0.80 11.94 -13.76
CA MET A 60 0.54 10.53 -13.48
C MET A 60 -0.81 10.38 -12.77
N LYS A 61 -1.33 9.16 -12.67
CA LYS A 61 -2.61 8.89 -12.03
C LYS A 61 -2.45 8.46 -10.57
N LEU A 62 -3.46 8.77 -9.75
CA LEU A 62 -3.70 8.13 -8.46
C LEU A 62 -4.87 7.15 -8.62
N ALA A 63 -4.60 5.86 -8.66
CA ALA A 63 -5.58 4.79 -8.75
C ALA A 63 -6.05 4.41 -7.35
N VAL A 64 -7.29 4.75 -7.01
CA VAL A 64 -7.88 4.54 -5.68
C VAL A 64 -8.91 3.42 -5.77
N LEU A 65 -8.61 2.29 -5.10
CA LEU A 65 -9.51 1.15 -4.99
C LEU A 65 -10.22 1.19 -3.63
N GLY A 66 -11.53 1.04 -3.69
CA GLY A 66 -12.40 1.01 -2.52
C GLY A 66 -13.85 1.22 -2.91
N LYS A 67 -14.77 0.82 -2.06
CA LYS A 67 -16.19 1.06 -2.25
C LYS A 67 -16.54 2.46 -1.75
N TYR A 68 -17.22 3.25 -2.59
CA TYR A 68 -17.70 4.59 -2.27
C TYR A 68 -19.22 4.62 -2.37
N GLU A 69 -19.87 5.25 -1.38
CA GLU A 69 -21.31 5.41 -1.30
C GLU A 69 -21.63 6.91 -1.32
N ASP A 70 -22.53 7.35 -2.20
CA ASP A 70 -22.85 8.77 -2.37
C ASP A 70 -23.59 9.38 -1.18
N SER A 71 -24.19 8.55 -0.31
CA SER A 71 -24.82 8.97 0.94
C SER A 71 -23.84 9.22 2.10
N ASN A 72 -22.59 8.78 1.97
CA ASN A 72 -21.58 8.90 3.02
C ASN A 72 -20.83 10.23 2.88
N ALA A 73 -20.90 11.09 3.92
CA ALA A 73 -20.28 12.42 3.91
C ALA A 73 -18.75 12.38 3.74
N TYR A 74 -18.06 11.39 4.32
CA TYR A 74 -16.62 11.25 4.15
C TYR A 74 -16.27 10.86 2.70
N HIS A 75 -17.03 9.93 2.10
CA HIS A 75 -16.83 9.54 0.69
C HIS A 75 -17.07 10.73 -0.27
N GLN A 76 -18.06 11.56 0.02
CA GLN A 76 -18.31 12.80 -0.73
C GLN A 76 -17.11 13.77 -0.62
N ALA A 77 -16.58 13.95 0.61
CA ALA A 77 -15.42 14.81 0.84
C ALA A 77 -14.18 14.32 0.08
N VAL A 78 -13.91 13.00 0.11
CA VAL A 78 -12.79 12.40 -0.65
C VAL A 78 -12.96 12.62 -2.15
N LYS A 79 -14.17 12.41 -2.70
CA LYS A 79 -14.44 12.66 -4.12
C LYS A 79 -14.30 14.14 -4.49
N ALA A 80 -14.78 15.05 -3.62
CA ALA A 80 -14.71 16.50 -3.84
C ALA A 80 -13.26 17.04 -3.81
N ALA A 81 -12.37 16.42 -3.06
CA ALA A 81 -10.95 16.78 -2.99
C ALA A 81 -10.14 16.31 -4.21
N ALA A 82 -10.73 15.46 -5.07
CA ALA A 82 -10.02 14.83 -6.17
C ALA A 82 -9.81 15.76 -7.36
N GLY A 83 -8.56 15.91 -7.78
CA GLY A 83 -8.19 16.52 -9.06
C GLY A 83 -8.36 15.55 -10.26
N ASN A 84 -8.14 16.04 -11.47
CA ASN A 84 -8.35 15.30 -12.72
C ASN A 84 -7.46 14.06 -12.91
N GLU A 85 -6.42 13.93 -12.11
CA GLU A 85 -5.49 12.78 -12.17
C GLU A 85 -5.87 11.66 -11.18
N VAL A 86 -6.90 11.86 -10.34
CA VAL A 86 -7.40 10.84 -9.41
C VAL A 86 -8.43 9.96 -10.12
N MET A 87 -8.26 8.65 -10.02
CA MET A 87 -9.19 7.67 -10.61
C MET A 87 -9.74 6.76 -9.50
N PHE A 88 -11.05 6.84 -9.27
CA PHE A 88 -11.76 5.93 -8.37
C PHE A 88 -12.18 4.68 -9.14
N LEU A 89 -11.53 3.55 -8.88
CA LEU A 89 -11.73 2.30 -9.62
C LEU A 89 -12.82 1.41 -9.00
N GLY A 90 -13.42 1.85 -7.88
CA GLY A 90 -14.36 1.00 -7.15
C GLY A 90 -13.67 -0.16 -6.42
N ALA A 91 -14.46 -1.11 -5.95
CA ALA A 91 -13.93 -2.32 -5.32
C ALA A 91 -13.63 -3.38 -6.39
N ILE A 92 -12.39 -3.84 -6.44
CA ILE A 92 -11.93 -4.89 -7.35
C ILE A 92 -11.53 -6.10 -6.52
N TYR A 93 -12.17 -7.24 -6.76
CA TYR A 93 -11.94 -8.50 -6.05
C TYR A 93 -11.19 -9.55 -6.88
N ASP A 94 -11.05 -9.32 -8.18
CA ASP A 94 -10.23 -10.20 -9.03
C ASP A 94 -8.76 -10.08 -8.61
N LYS A 95 -8.24 -11.20 -8.10
CA LYS A 95 -6.88 -11.29 -7.58
C LYS A 95 -5.83 -10.94 -8.63
N LYS A 96 -6.02 -11.36 -9.87
CA LYS A 96 -5.07 -11.09 -10.97
C LYS A 96 -5.02 -9.60 -11.30
N VAL A 97 -6.18 -8.94 -11.31
CA VAL A 97 -6.27 -7.49 -11.55
C VAL A 97 -5.60 -6.72 -10.42
N VAL A 98 -5.87 -7.09 -9.15
CA VAL A 98 -5.28 -6.42 -7.99
C VAL A 98 -3.75 -6.63 -7.92
N GLN A 99 -3.27 -7.82 -8.25
CA GLN A 99 -1.84 -8.12 -8.34
C GLN A 99 -1.16 -7.30 -9.43
N ALA A 100 -1.78 -7.22 -10.63
CA ALA A 100 -1.27 -6.41 -11.73
C ALA A 100 -1.23 -4.91 -11.36
N LEU A 101 -2.27 -4.40 -10.70
CA LEU A 101 -2.33 -3.03 -10.22
C LEU A 101 -1.20 -2.70 -9.23
N ARG A 102 -0.89 -3.61 -8.30
CA ARG A 102 0.27 -3.44 -7.40
C ARG A 102 1.57 -3.51 -8.17
N PHE A 103 1.80 -4.58 -8.93
CA PHE A 103 3.06 -4.84 -9.62
C PHE A 103 3.48 -3.70 -10.55
N HIS A 104 2.54 -3.15 -11.32
CA HIS A 104 2.79 -2.08 -12.29
C HIS A 104 2.68 -0.66 -11.71
N SER A 105 2.35 -0.50 -10.43
CA SER A 105 2.30 0.80 -9.76
C SER A 105 3.71 1.38 -9.59
N ALA A 106 3.86 2.69 -9.81
CA ALA A 106 5.10 3.39 -9.51
C ALA A 106 5.43 3.35 -8.01
N ALA A 107 4.41 3.56 -7.18
CA ALA A 107 4.48 3.38 -5.74
C ALA A 107 3.10 3.02 -5.17
N TYR A 108 3.10 2.32 -4.03
CA TYR A 108 1.92 2.01 -3.24
C TYR A 108 1.80 3.00 -2.09
N VAL A 109 0.61 3.59 -1.92
CA VAL A 109 0.32 4.51 -0.82
C VAL A 109 -0.55 3.80 0.22
N HIS A 110 -0.10 3.81 1.47
CA HIS A 110 -0.75 3.13 2.59
C HIS A 110 -1.16 4.12 3.68
N GLY A 111 -2.44 4.46 3.73
CA GLY A 111 -2.95 5.49 4.63
C GLY A 111 -3.39 5.02 6.02
N HIS A 112 -3.36 3.72 6.33
CA HIS A 112 -3.90 3.19 7.59
C HIS A 112 -3.18 3.78 8.80
N GLN A 113 -3.97 4.38 9.72
CA GLN A 113 -3.49 5.00 10.96
C GLN A 113 -3.42 4.00 12.11
N VAL A 114 -4.25 2.96 12.09
CA VAL A 114 -4.41 1.99 13.17
C VAL A 114 -4.24 0.55 12.67
N GLY A 115 -3.89 -0.35 13.58
CA GLY A 115 -3.78 -1.78 13.29
C GLY A 115 -2.39 -2.33 13.57
N GLY A 116 -2.19 -3.62 13.30
CA GLY A 116 -0.92 -4.33 13.39
C GLY A 116 -0.30 -4.52 12.00
N THR A 117 0.00 -5.79 11.66
CA THR A 117 0.40 -6.16 10.29
C THR A 117 -0.80 -6.02 9.36
N ASN A 118 -0.79 -5.04 8.46
CA ASN A 118 -1.86 -4.88 7.49
C ASN A 118 -1.58 -5.72 6.24
N PRO A 119 -2.48 -6.64 5.84
CA PRO A 119 -2.27 -7.50 4.68
C PRO A 119 -1.98 -6.72 3.39
N SER A 120 -2.70 -5.62 3.15
CA SER A 120 -2.52 -4.82 1.92
C SER A 120 -1.14 -4.19 1.82
N LEU A 121 -0.52 -3.81 2.96
CA LEU A 121 0.85 -3.30 2.99
C LEU A 121 1.86 -4.44 2.73
N VAL A 122 1.66 -5.61 3.35
CA VAL A 122 2.54 -6.77 3.11
C VAL A 122 2.47 -7.25 1.66
N GLU A 123 1.28 -7.26 1.06
CA GLU A 123 1.08 -7.58 -0.36
C GLU A 123 1.79 -6.57 -1.30
N ALA A 124 1.82 -5.28 -0.92
CA ALA A 124 2.57 -4.27 -1.66
C ALA A 124 4.09 -4.52 -1.59
N LEU A 125 4.60 -4.95 -0.43
CA LEU A 125 6.00 -5.36 -0.30
C LEU A 125 6.30 -6.60 -1.16
N GLY A 126 5.38 -7.59 -1.19
CA GLY A 126 5.47 -8.79 -2.02
C GLY A 126 5.47 -8.50 -3.52
N ALA A 127 4.82 -7.41 -3.94
CA ALA A 127 4.87 -6.91 -5.31
C ALA A 127 6.09 -6.02 -5.60
N GLY A 128 6.94 -5.76 -4.60
CA GLY A 128 8.13 -4.93 -4.75
C GLY A 128 7.81 -3.45 -4.98
N ASN A 129 6.70 -2.94 -4.46
CA ASN A 129 6.36 -1.53 -4.59
C ASN A 129 7.30 -0.63 -3.76
N ALA A 130 7.64 0.54 -4.29
CA ALA A 130 8.02 1.66 -3.43
C ALA A 130 6.83 2.00 -2.51
N VAL A 131 7.05 2.12 -1.21
CA VAL A 131 5.97 2.34 -0.23
C VAL A 131 6.03 3.74 0.34
N ILE A 132 4.87 4.43 0.33
CA ILE A 132 4.64 5.69 1.02
C ILE A 132 3.53 5.43 2.04
N ALA A 133 3.83 5.40 3.33
CA ALA A 133 2.89 5.00 4.37
C ALA A 133 2.60 6.11 5.38
N HIS A 134 1.39 6.10 5.95
CA HIS A 134 1.07 6.97 7.09
C HIS A 134 2.04 6.69 8.26
N ASP A 135 2.54 7.76 8.88
CA ASP A 135 3.56 7.68 9.92
C ASP A 135 2.97 7.17 11.24
N ASN A 136 3.16 5.90 11.51
CA ASN A 136 2.87 5.27 12.80
C ASN A 136 3.78 4.06 13.02
N ARG A 137 3.85 3.61 14.27
CA ARG A 137 4.74 2.50 14.67
C ARG A 137 4.51 1.19 13.91
N PHE A 138 3.27 0.90 13.51
CA PHE A 138 2.91 -0.34 12.85
C PHE A 138 3.38 -0.32 11.39
N ASN A 139 3.09 0.75 10.68
CA ASN A 139 3.54 0.93 9.30
C ASN A 139 5.07 1.00 9.21
N ARG A 140 5.72 1.69 10.17
CA ARG A 140 7.18 1.72 10.25
C ARG A 140 7.77 0.33 10.44
N TRP A 141 7.15 -0.48 11.29
CA TRP A 141 7.61 -1.85 11.52
C TRP A 141 7.42 -2.74 10.27
N VAL A 142 6.25 -2.68 9.61
CA VAL A 142 5.97 -3.50 8.42
C VAL A 142 6.82 -3.06 7.25
N ALA A 143 6.76 -1.79 6.87
CA ALA A 143 7.43 -1.28 5.65
C ALA A 143 8.95 -1.15 5.78
N GLY A 144 9.44 -1.02 7.03
CA GLY A 144 10.88 -0.87 7.31
C GLY A 144 11.44 0.51 6.92
N PRO A 145 12.76 0.71 7.13
CA PRO A 145 13.40 2.01 6.97
C PRO A 145 13.52 2.48 5.50
N GLY A 146 13.33 1.59 4.54
CA GLY A 146 13.37 1.93 3.12
C GLY A 146 12.10 2.58 2.57
N ALA A 147 11.02 2.64 3.36
CA ALA A 147 9.78 3.31 2.99
C ALA A 147 9.83 4.81 3.31
N ALA A 148 8.97 5.59 2.65
CA ALA A 148 8.70 6.96 3.02
C ALA A 148 7.47 7.02 3.93
N PHE A 149 7.46 8.02 4.84
CA PHE A 149 6.36 8.18 5.80
C PHE A 149 5.81 9.59 5.75
N PHE A 150 4.48 9.71 5.91
CA PHE A 150 3.80 10.99 5.86
C PHE A 150 2.82 11.16 7.03
N ASP A 151 2.55 12.41 7.37
CA ASP A 151 1.50 12.83 8.27
C ASP A 151 0.69 13.95 7.58
N GLY A 152 -0.62 13.73 7.41
CA GLY A 152 -1.53 14.64 6.76
C GLY A 152 -1.25 14.91 5.26
N ALA A 153 -2.12 15.68 4.64
CA ALA A 153 -2.07 15.97 3.20
C ALA A 153 -0.80 16.72 2.76
N ALA A 154 -0.32 17.65 3.59
CA ALA A 154 0.91 18.42 3.29
C ALA A 154 2.15 17.53 3.34
N GLY A 155 2.25 16.68 4.37
CA GLY A 155 3.34 15.71 4.51
C GLY A 155 3.36 14.72 3.35
N PHE A 156 2.19 14.19 2.96
CA PHE A 156 2.09 13.31 1.80
C PHE A 156 2.56 13.98 0.51
N ALA A 157 2.07 15.21 0.24
CA ALA A 157 2.49 15.95 -0.95
C ALA A 157 4.01 16.17 -1.00
N THR A 158 4.63 16.56 0.12
CA THR A 158 6.07 16.78 0.24
C THR A 158 6.87 15.50 -0.02
N GLN A 159 6.47 14.38 0.61
CA GLN A 159 7.15 13.09 0.39
C GLN A 159 7.03 12.62 -1.05
N LEU A 160 5.83 12.74 -1.63
CA LEU A 160 5.59 12.35 -3.01
C LEU A 160 6.43 13.19 -3.98
N ASP A 161 6.49 14.51 -3.80
CA ASP A 161 7.31 15.40 -4.65
C ASP A 161 8.79 15.03 -4.59
N ALA A 162 9.31 14.77 -3.40
CA ALA A 162 10.71 14.37 -3.22
C ALA A 162 11.02 13.01 -3.86
N ILE A 163 10.07 12.08 -3.85
CA ILE A 163 10.23 10.75 -4.45
C ILE A 163 10.17 10.84 -5.98
N LEU A 164 9.22 11.60 -6.53
CA LEU A 164 9.06 11.73 -7.98
C LEU A 164 10.18 12.54 -8.63
N ALA A 165 10.84 13.41 -7.88
CA ALA A 165 12.00 14.17 -8.34
C ALA A 165 13.29 13.33 -8.45
N ASP A 166 13.31 12.14 -7.83
CA ASP A 166 14.49 11.27 -7.80
C ASP A 166 14.13 9.82 -8.18
N PRO A 167 14.26 9.45 -9.45
CA PRO A 167 14.00 8.09 -9.91
C PRO A 167 14.85 7.03 -9.19
N THR A 168 16.07 7.38 -8.77
CA THR A 168 16.96 6.43 -8.06
C THR A 168 16.43 6.12 -6.67
N ARG A 169 15.72 7.05 -6.05
CA ARG A 169 15.03 6.85 -4.78
C ARG A 169 13.89 5.84 -4.91
N LEU A 170 13.08 5.90 -5.97
CA LEU A 170 12.03 4.92 -6.24
C LEU A 170 12.59 3.50 -6.35
N ASP A 171 13.68 3.33 -7.08
CA ASP A 171 14.31 2.01 -7.27
C ASP A 171 14.91 1.50 -5.95
N SER A 172 15.54 2.37 -5.16
CA SER A 172 16.05 2.03 -3.84
C SER A 172 14.93 1.61 -2.89
N MET A 173 13.79 2.30 -2.90
CA MET A 173 12.61 1.96 -2.11
C MET A 173 12.01 0.60 -2.52
N ARG A 174 11.92 0.32 -3.82
CA ARG A 174 11.45 -0.98 -4.35
C ARG A 174 12.36 -2.12 -3.90
N LYS A 175 13.68 -1.94 -4.00
CA LYS A 175 14.66 -2.91 -3.53
C LYS A 175 14.51 -3.18 -2.03
N ALA A 176 14.40 -2.13 -1.21
CA ALA A 176 14.22 -2.26 0.23
C ALA A 176 12.89 -2.96 0.60
N SER A 177 11.80 -2.68 -0.10
CA SER A 177 10.52 -3.38 0.07
C SER A 177 10.66 -4.86 -0.26
N ARG A 178 11.36 -5.19 -1.32
CA ARG A 178 11.62 -6.58 -1.72
C ARG A 178 12.45 -7.33 -0.70
N GLU A 179 13.53 -6.73 -0.23
CA GLU A 179 14.38 -7.30 0.80
C GLU A 179 13.60 -7.52 2.11
N ARG A 180 12.79 -6.53 2.51
CA ARG A 180 11.93 -6.62 3.69
C ARG A 180 10.91 -7.75 3.59
N PHE A 181 10.24 -7.89 2.43
CA PHE A 181 9.31 -8.97 2.16
C PHE A 181 9.97 -10.35 2.28
N LEU A 182 11.09 -10.54 1.63
CA LEU A 182 11.82 -11.81 1.62
C LEU A 182 12.32 -12.19 3.03
N ALA A 183 12.70 -11.21 3.84
CA ALA A 183 13.18 -11.44 5.20
C ALA A 183 12.06 -11.81 6.18
N GLU A 184 10.84 -11.22 6.03
CA GLU A 184 9.86 -11.24 7.11
C GLU A 184 8.48 -11.78 6.75
N PHE A 185 8.05 -11.73 5.48
CA PHE A 185 6.64 -11.89 5.15
C PHE A 185 6.34 -12.99 4.12
N GLN A 186 7.29 -13.89 3.86
CA GLN A 186 7.03 -15.07 3.05
C GLN A 186 6.17 -16.08 3.80
N TRP A 187 5.20 -16.68 3.11
CA TRP A 187 4.29 -17.65 3.73
C TRP A 187 5.02 -18.83 4.36
N GLU A 188 6.11 -19.32 3.76
CA GLU A 188 6.91 -20.41 4.28
C GLU A 188 7.45 -20.10 5.69
N LYS A 189 7.98 -18.88 5.88
CA LYS A 189 8.44 -18.43 7.20
C LYS A 189 7.27 -18.34 8.19
N ILE A 190 6.17 -17.69 7.81
CA ILE A 190 5.01 -17.51 8.67
C ILE A 190 4.42 -18.85 9.11
N LEU A 191 4.26 -19.78 8.19
CA LEU A 191 3.74 -21.12 8.50
C LEU A 191 4.66 -21.90 9.42
N SER A 192 5.99 -21.81 9.24
CA SER A 192 6.98 -22.44 10.13
C SER A 192 6.93 -21.85 11.54
N GLU A 193 6.71 -20.53 11.70
CA GLU A 193 6.52 -19.90 13.00
C GLU A 193 5.25 -20.38 13.71
N TYR A 194 4.13 -20.55 12.96
CA TYR A 194 2.89 -21.14 13.50
C TYR A 194 3.10 -22.59 13.90
N GLU A 195 3.75 -23.39 13.07
CA GLU A 195 4.05 -24.79 13.38
C GLU A 195 4.88 -24.92 14.66
N THR A 196 5.95 -24.12 14.75
CA THR A 196 6.82 -24.08 15.94
C THR A 196 6.02 -23.71 17.20
N LEU A 197 5.13 -22.71 17.10
CA LEU A 197 4.29 -22.29 18.21
C LEU A 197 3.32 -23.40 18.65
N LEU A 198 2.66 -24.06 17.68
CA LEU A 198 1.69 -25.13 17.97
C LEU A 198 2.35 -26.35 18.58
N LEU A 199 3.49 -26.77 18.04
CA LEU A 199 4.25 -27.93 18.56
C LEU A 199 4.71 -27.71 20.02
N LYS A 200 5.00 -26.49 20.42
CA LYS A 200 5.37 -26.13 21.81
C LYS A 200 4.29 -26.49 22.82
N TYR A 201 3.02 -26.56 22.40
CA TYR A 201 1.86 -26.82 23.25
C TYR A 201 1.20 -28.19 22.99
N GLN A 202 1.70 -28.98 22.05
CA GLN A 202 1.32 -30.38 21.93
C GLN A 202 1.93 -31.17 23.10
N LYS A 203 1.05 -31.77 23.92
CA LYS A 203 1.44 -32.70 24.98
C LYS A 203 1.41 -34.13 24.47
#